data_3a4d0042cac5210c65c8346b62e8a8fa
#
_entry.id   3a4d0042cac5210c65c8346b62e8a8fa
#
_cell.length_a   1.000
_cell.length_b   1.000
_cell.length_c   1.000
_cell.angle_alpha   90.00
_cell.angle_beta   90.00
_cell.angle_gamma   90.00
#
_symmetry.space_group_name_H-M   'P 1'
#
loop_
_entity.id
_entity.type
_entity.pdbx_description
1 polymer ?
#
loop_
_entity_poly.entity_id
_entity_poly.type
_entity_poly.pdbx_seq_one_letter_code
_entity_poly.pdbx_strand_id
1 'polypeptide(L)'
;MTITQSTANAIADALKVVSARSIKKFQDNIDAQGHNLTGRLKGSFETVTASTNSGIKADIMVEGYGQFVDQGVKAARIPYSGRSGRGGKSKYIEGLKEFFIKRGRGATEALRAAFATAAKHRREGMPTRASYRFSRNGKRK
;
A
#
# COMPACT_ATOMS: atom_id res chain seq x y z
N MET A 1 -20.66 -6.29 -33.85
CA MET A 1 -19.96 -5.09 -34.37
C MET A 1 -18.47 -5.38 -34.38
N THR A 2 -17.83 -5.34 -35.52
CA THR A 2 -16.38 -5.57 -35.64
C THR A 2 -15.70 -4.21 -35.52
N ILE A 3 -14.90 -4.03 -34.47
CA ILE A 3 -14.12 -2.80 -34.26
C ILE A 3 -12.98 -2.82 -35.29
N THR A 4 -12.81 -1.76 -36.09
CA THR A 4 -11.68 -1.65 -37.01
C THR A 4 -10.37 -1.55 -36.22
N GLN A 5 -9.25 -2.02 -36.81
CA GLN A 5 -7.94 -1.96 -36.17
C GLN A 5 -7.54 -0.53 -35.78
N SER A 6 -7.87 0.45 -36.62
CA SER A 6 -7.63 1.89 -36.31
C SER A 6 -8.38 2.35 -35.08
N THR A 7 -9.67 1.98 -34.97
CA THR A 7 -10.48 2.31 -33.77
C THR A 7 -9.94 1.63 -32.52
N ALA A 8 -9.53 0.37 -32.65
CA ALA A 8 -8.92 -0.37 -31.53
C ALA A 8 -7.64 0.30 -31.03
N ASN A 9 -6.76 0.74 -31.92
CA ASN A 9 -5.54 1.44 -31.58
C ASN A 9 -5.84 2.79 -30.86
N ALA A 10 -6.79 3.55 -31.39
CA ALA A 10 -7.19 4.83 -30.78
C ALA A 10 -7.76 4.63 -29.35
N ILE A 11 -8.56 3.60 -29.13
CA ILE A 11 -9.08 3.25 -27.80
C ILE A 11 -7.93 2.83 -26.87
N ALA A 12 -7.01 2.00 -27.34
CA ALA A 12 -5.85 1.57 -26.55
C ALA A 12 -4.98 2.76 -26.12
N ASP A 13 -4.74 3.70 -27.00
CA ASP A 13 -3.96 4.91 -26.69
C ASP A 13 -4.69 5.83 -25.71
N ALA A 14 -5.99 6.02 -25.87
CA ALA A 14 -6.80 6.75 -24.91
C ALA A 14 -6.75 6.11 -23.50
N LEU A 15 -6.86 4.78 -23.43
CA LEU A 15 -6.76 4.03 -22.16
C LEU A 15 -5.38 4.18 -21.52
N LYS A 16 -4.29 4.16 -22.29
CA LYS A 16 -2.93 4.42 -21.78
C LYS A 16 -2.83 5.81 -21.12
N VAL A 17 -3.37 6.84 -21.77
CA VAL A 17 -3.37 8.21 -21.23
C VAL A 17 -4.15 8.29 -19.93
N VAL A 18 -5.34 7.71 -19.89
CA VAL A 18 -6.18 7.70 -18.67
C VAL A 18 -5.49 6.94 -17.54
N SER A 19 -4.92 5.77 -17.84
CA SER A 19 -4.18 4.96 -16.86
C SER A 19 -2.98 5.71 -16.30
N ALA A 20 -2.19 6.37 -17.15
CA ALA A 20 -1.04 7.18 -16.71
C ALA A 20 -1.45 8.32 -15.76
N ARG A 21 -2.56 9.00 -16.04
CA ARG A 21 -3.12 10.03 -15.15
C ARG A 21 -3.57 9.44 -13.81
N SER A 22 -4.21 8.28 -13.84
CA SER A 22 -4.65 7.58 -12.64
C SER A 22 -3.48 7.12 -11.79
N ILE A 23 -2.44 6.55 -12.40
CA ILE A 23 -1.20 6.15 -11.72
C ILE A 23 -0.56 7.36 -11.05
N LYS A 24 -0.42 8.47 -11.78
CA LYS A 24 0.14 9.70 -11.18
C LYS A 24 -0.65 10.14 -9.96
N LYS A 25 -1.98 10.14 -10.02
CA LYS A 25 -2.83 10.49 -8.87
C LYS A 25 -2.64 9.54 -7.68
N PHE A 26 -2.48 8.23 -7.92
CA PHE A 26 -2.18 7.26 -6.86
C PHE A 26 -0.81 7.53 -6.25
N GLN A 27 0.21 7.80 -7.07
CA GLN A 27 1.56 8.13 -6.62
C GLN A 27 1.57 9.41 -5.76
N ASP A 28 0.87 10.45 -6.20
CA ASP A 28 0.74 11.72 -5.46
C ASP A 28 0.02 11.49 -4.10
N ASN A 29 -1.00 10.61 -4.07
CA ASN A 29 -1.67 10.23 -2.82
C ASN A 29 -0.75 9.47 -1.87
N ILE A 30 0.10 8.55 -2.37
CA ILE A 30 1.08 7.80 -1.56
C ILE A 30 2.06 8.77 -0.91
N ASP A 31 2.56 9.76 -1.66
CA ASP A 31 3.46 10.79 -1.14
C ASP A 31 2.76 11.68 -0.09
N ALA A 32 1.55 12.15 -0.40
CA ALA A 32 0.76 12.98 0.52
C ALA A 32 0.42 12.27 1.83
N GLN A 33 0.30 10.94 1.80
CA GLN A 33 0.04 10.12 2.99
C GLN A 33 1.31 9.73 3.74
N GLY A 34 2.50 10.01 3.20
CA GLY A 34 3.78 9.67 3.81
C GLY A 34 4.09 8.18 3.80
N HIS A 35 3.48 7.40 2.90
CA HIS A 35 3.73 5.96 2.73
C HIS A 35 4.92 5.64 1.83
N ASN A 36 5.65 6.65 1.40
CA ASN A 36 6.78 6.52 0.48
C ASN A 36 8.10 6.43 1.26
N LEU A 37 8.40 5.27 1.86
CA LEU A 37 9.67 5.07 2.56
C LEU A 37 10.81 4.65 1.63
N THR A 38 10.53 3.76 0.66
CA THR A 38 11.52 3.19 -0.25
C THR A 38 11.26 3.49 -1.72
N GLY A 39 10.15 4.13 -2.02
CA GLY A 39 9.69 4.35 -3.40
C GLY A 39 9.16 3.11 -4.11
N ARG A 40 9.31 1.92 -3.52
CA ARG A 40 8.98 0.64 -4.16
C ARG A 40 7.51 0.55 -4.57
N LEU A 41 6.57 0.87 -3.67
CA LEU A 41 5.14 0.88 -3.99
C LEU A 41 4.82 1.91 -5.07
N LYS A 42 5.36 3.12 -4.93
CA LYS A 42 5.17 4.20 -5.90
C LYS A 42 5.68 3.84 -7.29
N GLY A 43 6.80 3.12 -7.37
CA GLY A 43 7.39 2.66 -8.63
C GLY A 43 6.79 1.39 -9.21
N SER A 44 5.90 0.69 -8.48
CA SER A 44 5.36 -0.62 -8.88
C SER A 44 4.09 -0.55 -9.72
N PHE A 45 3.56 0.65 -9.99
CA PHE A 45 2.38 0.80 -10.82
C PHE A 45 2.71 0.55 -12.30
N GLU A 46 1.99 -0.37 -12.90
CA GLU A 46 2.13 -0.75 -14.30
C GLU A 46 0.76 -0.82 -14.97
N THR A 47 0.68 -0.43 -16.24
CA THR A 47 -0.55 -0.57 -17.04
C THR A 47 -0.40 -1.73 -18.00
N VAL A 48 -1.32 -2.68 -17.91
CA VAL A 48 -1.42 -3.80 -18.86
C VAL A 48 -2.70 -3.63 -19.68
N THR A 49 -2.56 -3.53 -20.99
CA THR A 49 -3.69 -3.46 -21.92
C THR A 49 -3.90 -4.81 -22.61
N ALA A 50 -5.13 -5.28 -22.65
CA ALA A 50 -5.50 -6.52 -23.33
C ALA A 50 -6.72 -6.30 -24.20
N SER A 51 -6.73 -6.92 -25.40
CA SER A 51 -7.91 -7.03 -26.25
C SER A 51 -8.73 -8.24 -25.82
N THR A 52 -10.03 -8.05 -25.68
CA THR A 52 -11.00 -9.10 -25.33
C THR A 52 -12.06 -9.21 -26.40
N ASN A 53 -12.85 -10.27 -26.39
CA ASN A 53 -13.96 -10.46 -27.34
C ASN A 53 -15.03 -9.35 -27.25
N SER A 54 -15.10 -8.66 -26.11
CA SER A 54 -16.06 -7.59 -25.84
C SER A 54 -15.49 -6.17 -25.96
N GLY A 55 -14.16 -6.03 -26.19
CA GLY A 55 -13.51 -4.72 -26.29
C GLY A 55 -12.05 -4.72 -25.86
N ILE A 56 -11.55 -3.54 -25.48
CA ILE A 56 -10.19 -3.35 -25.00
C ILE A 56 -10.24 -3.02 -23.51
N LYS A 57 -9.42 -3.71 -22.72
CA LYS A 57 -9.31 -3.55 -21.28
C LYS A 57 -7.93 -3.00 -20.93
N ALA A 58 -7.87 -2.09 -19.97
CA ALA A 58 -6.62 -1.67 -19.34
C ALA A 58 -6.70 -1.93 -17.82
N ASP A 59 -5.75 -2.71 -17.32
CA ASP A 59 -5.60 -3.00 -15.90
C ASP A 59 -4.40 -2.22 -15.36
N ILE A 60 -4.57 -1.59 -14.20
CA ILE A 60 -3.46 -1.00 -13.45
C ILE A 60 -3.02 -2.01 -12.40
N MET A 61 -1.83 -2.55 -12.60
CA MET A 61 -1.21 -3.50 -11.67
C MET A 61 -0.39 -2.73 -10.63
N VAL A 62 -0.32 -3.29 -9.42
CA VAL A 62 0.49 -2.73 -8.33
C VAL A 62 0.99 -3.88 -7.45
N GLU A 63 2.09 -3.68 -6.73
CA GLU A 63 2.57 -4.66 -5.76
C GLU A 63 1.48 -5.06 -4.74
N GLY A 64 1.39 -6.35 -4.41
CA GLY A 64 0.30 -6.91 -3.60
C GLY A 64 0.10 -6.26 -2.23
N TYR A 65 1.15 -5.65 -1.66
CA TYR A 65 0.99 -4.92 -0.40
C TYR A 65 0.33 -3.54 -0.54
N GLY A 66 0.14 -3.04 -1.75
CA GLY A 66 -0.57 -1.76 -2.01
C GLY A 66 -1.99 -1.78 -1.46
N GLN A 67 -2.67 -2.92 -1.52
CA GLN A 67 -4.00 -3.08 -0.91
C GLN A 67 -3.99 -2.83 0.60
N PHE A 68 -2.94 -3.26 1.31
CA PHE A 68 -2.82 -3.04 2.75
C PHE A 68 -2.52 -1.58 3.09
N VAL A 69 -1.85 -0.86 2.20
CA VAL A 69 -1.60 0.59 2.35
C VAL A 69 -2.90 1.36 2.19
N ASP A 70 -3.75 0.97 1.24
CA ASP A 70 -5.03 1.62 0.98
C ASP A 70 -6.10 1.31 2.04
N GLN A 71 -6.32 0.03 2.33
CA GLN A 71 -7.40 -0.45 3.19
C GLN A 71 -7.00 -0.58 4.67
N GLY A 72 -5.69 -0.59 4.95
CA GLY A 72 -5.17 -0.93 6.26
C GLY A 72 -5.21 -2.43 6.54
N VAL A 73 -4.85 -2.81 7.76
CA VAL A 73 -4.86 -4.20 8.23
C VAL A 73 -5.62 -4.32 9.54
N LYS A 74 -6.63 -5.18 9.58
CA LYS A 74 -7.39 -5.43 10.81
C LYS A 74 -6.50 -6.05 11.90
N ALA A 75 -6.74 -5.71 13.17
CA ALA A 75 -5.98 -6.21 14.33
C ALA A 75 -5.82 -7.74 14.33
N ALA A 76 -6.86 -8.48 13.98
CA ALA A 76 -6.84 -9.95 13.91
C ALA A 76 -5.87 -10.53 12.85
N ARG A 77 -5.46 -9.72 11.86
CA ARG A 77 -4.52 -10.13 10.80
C ARG A 77 -3.07 -9.74 11.07
N ILE A 78 -2.81 -9.06 12.19
CA ILE A 78 -1.45 -8.65 12.56
C ILE A 78 -0.66 -9.88 13.03
N PRO A 79 0.48 -10.22 12.39
CA PRO A 79 1.26 -11.41 12.72
C PRO A 79 2.15 -11.19 13.94
N TYR A 80 1.56 -10.77 15.06
CA TYR A 80 2.24 -10.51 16.33
C TYR A 80 1.42 -11.05 17.49
N SER A 81 1.95 -12.07 18.17
CA SER A 81 1.25 -12.75 19.29
C SER A 81 1.35 -12.00 20.63
N GLY A 82 2.29 -11.07 20.76
CA GLY A 82 2.59 -10.40 22.03
C GLY A 82 3.34 -11.26 23.05
N ARG A 83 3.62 -12.53 22.72
CA ARG A 83 4.45 -13.40 23.57
C ARG A 83 5.91 -13.22 23.19
N SER A 84 6.76 -12.89 24.15
CA SER A 84 8.21 -13.02 24.06
C SER A 84 8.57 -14.51 24.20
N GLY A 85 8.21 -15.30 23.20
CA GLY A 85 8.53 -16.72 23.18
C GLY A 85 9.77 -16.97 22.34
N ARG A 86 10.47 -18.07 22.60
CA ARG A 86 11.62 -18.67 21.91
C ARG A 86 11.50 -18.76 20.37
N GLY A 87 10.92 -17.80 19.74
CA GLY A 87 10.71 -17.75 18.32
C GLY A 87 11.78 -16.91 17.66
N GLY A 88 12.28 -17.36 16.54
CA GLY A 88 13.14 -16.61 15.66
C GLY A 88 12.56 -15.23 15.38
N LYS A 89 13.39 -14.31 14.95
CA LYS A 89 13.01 -12.93 14.63
C LYS A 89 11.84 -12.91 13.67
N SER A 90 10.71 -12.41 14.12
CA SER A 90 9.53 -12.25 13.27
C SER A 90 9.85 -11.29 12.14
N LYS A 91 9.65 -11.68 10.88
CA LYS A 91 9.81 -10.81 9.69
C LYS A 91 9.03 -9.49 9.85
N TYR A 92 7.93 -9.53 10.56
CA TYR A 92 7.12 -8.35 10.85
C TYR A 92 7.84 -7.36 11.79
N ILE A 93 8.47 -7.86 12.85
CA ILE A 93 9.27 -7.03 13.79
C ILE A 93 10.53 -6.52 13.10
N GLU A 94 11.18 -7.34 12.28
CA GLU A 94 12.35 -6.92 11.50
C GLU A 94 11.99 -5.80 10.52
N GLY A 95 10.88 -5.92 9.80
CA GLY A 95 10.40 -4.86 8.90
C GLY A 95 10.08 -3.55 9.63
N LEU A 96 9.45 -3.62 10.81
CA LEU A 96 9.22 -2.44 11.64
C LEU A 96 10.53 -1.83 12.16
N LYS A 97 11.49 -2.66 12.57
CA LYS A 97 12.82 -2.19 13.00
C LYS A 97 13.53 -1.46 11.86
N GLU A 98 13.58 -2.05 10.67
CA GLU A 98 14.16 -1.41 9.48
C GLU A 98 13.48 -0.09 9.13
N PHE A 99 12.17 -0.03 9.23
CA PHE A 99 11.41 1.20 9.05
C PHE A 99 11.88 2.32 9.99
N PHE A 100 12.11 2.00 11.27
CA PHE A 100 12.56 3.01 12.23
C PHE A 100 14.04 3.37 12.04
N ILE A 101 14.89 2.44 11.63
CA ILE A 101 16.30 2.71 11.28
C ILE A 101 16.37 3.69 10.10
N LYS A 102 15.59 3.44 9.04
CA LYS A 102 15.52 4.33 7.86
C LYS A 102 15.00 5.74 8.21
N ARG A 103 14.30 5.88 9.33
CA ARG A 103 13.88 7.17 9.90
C ARG A 103 14.88 7.77 10.90
N GLY A 104 16.10 7.26 10.95
CA GLY A 104 17.20 7.83 11.74
C GLY A 104 17.28 7.35 13.18
N ARG A 105 16.53 6.30 13.59
CA ARG A 105 16.66 5.74 14.95
C ARG A 105 17.81 4.76 15.03
N GLY A 106 18.52 4.78 16.19
CA GLY A 106 19.53 3.76 16.50
C GLY A 106 18.93 2.35 16.59
N ALA A 107 19.73 1.31 16.34
CA ALA A 107 19.24 -0.08 16.24
C ALA A 107 18.46 -0.55 17.48
N THR A 108 18.92 -0.21 18.69
CA THR A 108 18.25 -0.58 19.94
C THR A 108 16.93 0.15 20.11
N GLU A 109 16.92 1.44 19.81
CA GLU A 109 15.72 2.28 19.90
C GLU A 109 14.69 1.86 18.84
N ALA A 110 15.15 1.57 17.62
CA ALA A 110 14.32 1.06 16.53
C ALA A 110 13.64 -0.27 16.91
N LEU A 111 14.35 -1.17 17.59
CA LEU A 111 13.78 -2.43 18.06
C LEU A 111 12.70 -2.21 19.14
N ARG A 112 12.95 -1.33 20.11
CA ARG A 112 11.93 -0.96 21.12
C ARG A 112 10.69 -0.35 20.48
N ALA A 113 10.89 0.57 19.53
CA ALA A 113 9.81 1.19 18.77
C ALA A 113 9.04 0.17 17.93
N ALA A 114 9.72 -0.82 17.34
CA ALA A 114 9.10 -1.89 16.58
C ALA A 114 8.14 -2.72 17.46
N PHE A 115 8.56 -3.13 18.65
CA PHE A 115 7.69 -3.87 19.57
C PHE A 115 6.52 -3.04 20.08
N ALA A 116 6.73 -1.78 20.43
CA ALA A 116 5.65 -0.88 20.86
C ALA A 116 4.61 -0.69 19.75
N THR A 117 5.08 -0.50 18.52
CA THR A 117 4.22 -0.37 17.34
C THR A 117 3.47 -1.67 17.03
N ALA A 118 4.13 -2.81 17.11
CA ALA A 118 3.50 -4.12 16.91
C ALA A 118 2.40 -4.38 17.94
N ALA A 119 2.62 -4.04 19.21
CA ALA A 119 1.62 -4.14 20.27
C ALA A 119 0.42 -3.22 20.01
N LYS A 120 0.65 -2.02 19.50
CA LYS A 120 -0.40 -1.09 19.08
C LYS A 120 -1.19 -1.65 17.90
N HIS A 121 -0.51 -2.12 16.85
CA HIS A 121 -1.16 -2.71 15.68
C HIS A 121 -2.00 -3.94 16.03
N ARG A 122 -1.55 -4.75 16.98
CA ARG A 122 -2.33 -5.90 17.47
C ARG A 122 -3.65 -5.47 18.13
N ARG A 123 -3.68 -4.35 18.82
CA ARG A 123 -4.89 -3.83 19.49
C ARG A 123 -5.82 -3.10 18.54
N GLU A 124 -5.26 -2.33 17.62
CA GLU A 124 -5.98 -1.32 16.84
C GLU A 124 -6.02 -1.64 15.34
N GLY A 125 -5.19 -2.60 14.88
CA GLY A 125 -4.89 -2.81 13.48
C GLY A 125 -3.90 -1.77 12.95
N MET A 126 -3.67 -1.79 11.64
CA MET A 126 -2.95 -0.75 10.93
C MET A 126 -3.97 0.15 10.25
N PRO A 127 -4.31 1.29 10.82
CA PRO A 127 -5.28 2.19 10.22
C PRO A 127 -4.66 2.91 9.02
N THR A 128 -5.46 3.22 8.02
CA THR A 128 -5.08 4.14 6.95
C THR A 128 -5.14 5.59 7.44
N ARG A 129 -4.52 6.53 6.71
CA ARG A 129 -4.62 7.95 7.05
C ARG A 129 -6.07 8.45 7.06
N ALA A 130 -6.93 7.89 6.23
CA ALA A 130 -8.34 8.21 6.22
C ALA A 130 -9.03 7.84 7.54
N SER A 131 -8.63 6.73 8.18
CA SER A 131 -9.18 6.30 9.47
C SER A 131 -8.71 7.16 10.66
N TYR A 132 -7.58 7.89 10.53
CA TYR A 132 -7.15 8.86 11.55
C TYR A 132 -7.96 10.15 11.56
N ARG A 133 -8.71 10.45 10.49
CA ARG A 133 -9.61 11.62 10.45
C ARG A 133 -10.82 11.48 11.36
N PHE A 134 -11.14 10.26 11.74
CA PHE A 134 -12.21 9.96 12.68
C PHE A 134 -11.60 9.52 14.00
N SER A 135 -11.93 10.21 15.08
CA SER A 135 -11.56 9.72 16.42
C SER A 135 -12.33 8.44 16.71
N ARG A 136 -11.90 7.67 17.74
CA ARG A 136 -12.60 6.48 18.22
C ARG A 136 -14.12 6.71 18.43
N ASN A 137 -14.55 7.95 18.63
CA ASN A 137 -15.94 8.33 18.87
C ASN A 137 -16.62 8.93 17.62
N GLY A 138 -16.08 8.71 16.42
CA GLY A 138 -16.66 9.22 15.16
C GLY A 138 -16.56 10.72 14.96
N LYS A 139 -15.94 11.47 15.89
CA LYS A 139 -15.76 12.92 15.77
C LYS A 139 -14.49 13.22 14.96
N ARG A 140 -14.60 14.16 14.01
CA ARG A 140 -13.42 14.72 13.32
C ARG A 140 -12.51 15.39 14.37
N LYS A 141 -11.22 15.06 14.31
CA LYS A 141 -10.19 15.84 15.01
C LYS A 141 -9.81 17.04 14.18
#